data_9f3bfc23e647b2df6857cd5f8f8d051e
#
_entry.id   9f3bfc23e647b2df6857cd5f8f8d051e
#
_cell.length_a   1.000
_cell.length_b   1.000
_cell.length_c   1.000
_cell.angle_alpha   90.00
_cell.angle_beta   90.00
_cell.angle_gamma   90.00
#
_symmetry.space_group_name_H-M   'P 1'
#
loop_
_entity.id
_entity.type
_entity.pdbx_description
1 polymer ?
#
loop_
_entity_poly.entity_id
_entity_poly.type
_entity_poly.pdbx_seq_one_letter_code
_entity_poly.pdbx_strand_id
1 'polypeptide(L)'
;MKRTAKSKFVISLALLLGTGMVSSVSAGTGDLGIGKTTLGTVIVDGKGMTAYYYLPDVPKSGVSSCTGGCLVHWPAITSKTATPVVDGVTAKVSVIPGSNQILINGRPIYTFAGDQSVGQTNGQGIGGVWYVISPAGVELNATELAKESAKPSASTSPTPTITHKATPKPKVKVTKKPKPKKSTAHSYYGR
;
A
#
# COMPACT_ATOMS: atom_id res chain seq x y z
N MET A 1 -55.78 58.45 -1.63
CA MET A 1 -55.53 57.18 -2.31
C MET A 1 -54.06 57.12 -2.71
N LYS A 2 -53.22 56.43 -1.97
CA LYS A 2 -51.76 56.30 -2.22
C LYS A 2 -51.48 54.90 -2.71
N ARG A 3 -51.06 54.74 -3.98
CA ARG A 3 -50.65 53.45 -4.57
C ARG A 3 -49.17 53.26 -4.31
N THR A 4 -48.79 52.25 -3.55
CA THR A 4 -47.42 51.84 -3.32
C THR A 4 -46.98 50.86 -4.42
N ALA A 5 -45.96 51.23 -5.19
CA ALA A 5 -45.32 50.39 -6.18
C ALA A 5 -44.40 49.41 -5.50
N LYS A 6 -44.62 48.09 -5.70
CA LYS A 6 -43.72 47.00 -5.27
C LYS A 6 -42.63 46.80 -6.30
N SER A 7 -41.42 47.24 -6.00
CA SER A 7 -40.21 46.92 -6.78
C SER A 7 -39.85 45.46 -6.60
N LYS A 8 -39.81 44.72 -7.72
CA LYS A 8 -39.34 43.34 -7.76
C LYS A 8 -37.81 43.37 -8.03
N PHE A 9 -37.04 43.11 -6.99
CA PHE A 9 -35.59 42.92 -7.11
C PHE A 9 -35.36 41.50 -7.61
N VAL A 10 -34.91 41.34 -8.83
CA VAL A 10 -34.47 40.06 -9.38
C VAL A 10 -32.97 39.93 -9.06
N ILE A 11 -32.65 39.11 -8.06
CA ILE A 11 -31.26 38.73 -7.75
C ILE A 11 -30.90 37.59 -8.68
N SER A 12 -30.13 37.87 -9.74
CA SER A 12 -29.49 36.85 -10.55
C SER A 12 -28.33 36.26 -9.78
N LEU A 13 -28.55 35.06 -9.22
CA LEU A 13 -27.50 34.24 -8.62
C LEU A 13 -26.72 33.53 -9.73
N ALA A 14 -25.56 34.07 -10.10
CA ALA A 14 -24.62 33.39 -10.99
C ALA A 14 -23.97 32.25 -10.23
N LEU A 15 -24.39 31.02 -10.52
CA LEU A 15 -23.81 29.77 -10.00
C LEU A 15 -22.50 29.49 -10.77
N LEU A 16 -21.36 29.89 -10.21
CA LEU A 16 -20.04 29.45 -10.67
C LEU A 16 -19.85 27.98 -10.33
N LEU A 17 -20.09 27.10 -11.30
CA LEU A 17 -19.73 25.68 -11.24
C LEU A 17 -18.22 25.54 -11.33
N GLY A 18 -17.53 25.65 -10.19
CA GLY A 18 -16.16 25.20 -10.05
C GLY A 18 -16.11 23.67 -10.14
N THR A 19 -15.70 23.13 -11.27
CA THR A 19 -15.39 21.70 -11.41
C THR A 19 -14.12 21.39 -10.64
N GLY A 20 -14.22 21.23 -9.32
CA GLY A 20 -13.18 20.61 -8.52
C GLY A 20 -13.07 19.15 -8.92
N MET A 21 -11.92 18.75 -9.49
CA MET A 21 -11.58 17.34 -9.68
C MET A 21 -11.44 16.70 -8.28
N VAL A 22 -12.52 16.12 -7.78
CA VAL A 22 -12.47 15.19 -6.65
C VAL A 22 -11.81 13.92 -7.16
N SER A 23 -10.52 13.74 -6.87
CA SER A 23 -9.85 12.46 -7.04
C SER A 23 -10.56 11.46 -6.13
N SER A 24 -11.36 10.59 -6.72
CA SER A 24 -12.03 9.49 -6.01
C SER A 24 -10.94 8.54 -5.52
N VAL A 25 -10.60 8.64 -4.24
CA VAL A 25 -9.88 7.58 -3.55
C VAL A 25 -10.90 6.47 -3.31
N SER A 26 -10.79 5.36 -4.04
CA SER A 26 -11.55 4.15 -3.74
C SER A 26 -11.12 3.67 -2.36
N ALA A 27 -11.97 3.87 -1.35
CA ALA A 27 -11.89 3.09 -0.13
C ALA A 27 -12.11 1.62 -0.54
N GLY A 28 -11.04 0.83 -0.46
CA GLY A 28 -11.12 -0.60 -0.78
C GLY A 28 -12.04 -1.29 0.21
N THR A 29 -12.81 -2.29 -0.26
CA THR A 29 -13.63 -3.15 0.60
C THR A 29 -12.79 -4.13 1.43
N GLY A 30 -11.46 -4.05 1.33
CA GLY A 30 -10.49 -4.91 2.02
C GLY A 30 -9.95 -4.32 3.33
N ASP A 31 -9.09 -5.08 3.99
CA ASP A 31 -8.37 -4.65 5.20
C ASP A 31 -7.25 -3.67 4.88
N LEU A 32 -6.62 -3.82 3.69
CA LEU A 32 -5.59 -2.92 3.17
C LEU A 32 -5.84 -2.61 1.69
N GLY A 33 -5.39 -1.43 1.28
CA GLY A 33 -5.36 -0.99 -0.11
C GLY A 33 -4.14 -0.12 -0.39
N ILE A 34 -4.15 0.54 -1.54
CA ILE A 34 -3.16 1.56 -1.90
C ILE A 34 -3.82 2.93 -2.05
N GLY A 35 -3.14 3.99 -1.62
CA GLY A 35 -3.61 5.37 -1.69
C GLY A 35 -2.56 6.29 -2.31
N LYS A 36 -3.01 7.44 -2.83
CA LYS A 36 -2.13 8.50 -3.33
C LYS A 36 -1.89 9.53 -2.24
N THR A 37 -0.63 9.91 -2.06
CA THR A 37 -0.18 10.94 -1.13
C THR A 37 0.84 11.84 -1.79
N THR A 38 1.30 12.88 -1.11
CA THR A 38 2.42 13.72 -1.55
C THR A 38 3.75 12.95 -1.61
N LEU A 39 3.85 11.82 -0.91
CA LEU A 39 5.03 10.93 -0.92
C LEU A 39 4.95 9.83 -1.99
N GLY A 40 3.93 9.86 -2.84
CA GLY A 40 3.69 8.85 -3.86
C GLY A 40 2.54 7.90 -3.52
N THR A 41 2.59 6.68 -4.07
CA THR A 41 1.61 5.62 -3.77
C THR A 41 2.06 4.87 -2.52
N VAL A 42 1.14 4.71 -1.55
CA VAL A 42 1.43 4.13 -0.23
C VAL A 42 0.39 3.07 0.14
N ILE A 43 0.69 2.23 1.11
CA ILE A 43 -0.30 1.32 1.73
C ILE A 43 -1.23 2.16 2.62
N VAL A 44 -2.51 1.84 2.55
CA VAL A 44 -3.57 2.43 3.40
C VAL A 44 -4.42 1.32 4.03
N ASP A 45 -5.08 1.63 5.15
CA ASP A 45 -6.07 0.74 5.76
C ASP A 45 -7.39 0.72 4.97
N GLY A 46 -8.35 -0.11 5.37
CA GLY A 46 -9.67 -0.23 4.74
C GLY A 46 -10.51 1.06 4.74
N LYS A 47 -10.10 2.08 5.50
CA LYS A 47 -10.72 3.42 5.52
C LYS A 47 -9.97 4.42 4.63
N GLY A 48 -8.86 4.02 4.02
CA GLY A 48 -7.99 4.86 3.21
C GLY A 48 -6.96 5.66 4.01
N MET A 49 -6.78 5.37 5.32
CA MET A 49 -5.80 6.05 6.17
C MET A 49 -4.41 5.46 5.95
N THR A 50 -3.40 6.32 5.93
CA THR A 50 -2.00 5.94 5.66
C THR A 50 -1.45 4.95 6.68
N ALA A 51 -0.76 3.92 6.20
CA ALA A 51 -0.10 2.92 7.02
C ALA A 51 1.37 3.26 7.26
N TYR A 52 1.83 2.99 8.49
CA TYR A 52 3.18 3.30 8.97
C TYR A 52 3.86 2.08 9.57
N TYR A 53 5.19 2.01 9.39
CA TYR A 53 6.08 1.19 10.20
C TYR A 53 6.59 1.94 11.41
N TYR A 54 6.86 1.18 12.48
CA TYR A 54 7.62 1.59 13.64
C TYR A 54 8.98 0.87 13.62
N LEU A 55 10.09 1.59 13.47
CA LEU A 55 11.42 0.98 13.30
C LEU A 55 11.87 0.05 14.44
N PRO A 56 11.52 0.34 15.73
CA PRO A 56 11.83 -0.59 16.82
C PRO A 56 11.13 -1.94 16.73
N ASP A 57 10.09 -2.10 15.89
CA ASP A 57 9.46 -3.40 15.67
C ASP A 57 10.42 -4.32 14.90
N VAL A 58 10.79 -5.44 15.53
CA VAL A 58 11.67 -6.45 14.93
C VAL A 58 10.88 -7.29 13.93
N PRO A 59 11.27 -7.33 12.63
CA PRO A 59 10.59 -8.15 11.65
C PRO A 59 10.53 -9.62 12.06
N LYS A 60 9.37 -10.27 11.87
CA LYS A 60 9.13 -11.69 12.19
C LYS A 60 9.18 -12.05 13.69
N SER A 61 9.23 -11.07 14.59
CA SER A 61 9.17 -11.31 16.03
C SER A 61 7.78 -11.80 16.48
N GLY A 62 6.73 -11.50 15.70
CA GLY A 62 5.35 -11.79 16.07
C GLY A 62 4.79 -10.90 17.17
N VAL A 63 5.52 -9.85 17.57
CA VAL A 63 5.10 -8.90 18.60
C VAL A 63 5.29 -7.46 18.15
N SER A 64 4.46 -6.57 18.69
CA SER A 64 4.56 -5.12 18.52
C SER A 64 5.33 -4.52 19.68
N SER A 65 6.28 -3.61 19.40
CA SER A 65 6.98 -2.81 20.40
C SER A 65 6.19 -1.55 20.79
N CYS A 66 5.19 -1.16 19.99
CA CYS A 66 4.28 -0.07 20.30
C CYS A 66 3.15 -0.59 21.21
N THR A 67 3.19 -0.23 22.49
CA THR A 67 2.22 -0.69 23.51
C THR A 67 1.74 0.49 24.38
N GLY A 68 0.64 0.27 25.14
CA GLY A 68 0.11 1.28 26.06
C GLY A 68 -0.16 2.62 25.40
N GLY A 69 0.43 3.71 25.91
CA GLY A 69 0.24 5.06 25.39
C GLY A 69 0.68 5.26 23.94
N CYS A 70 1.60 4.42 23.43
CA CYS A 70 1.99 4.45 22.03
C CYS A 70 0.78 4.18 21.12
N LEU A 71 -0.05 3.19 21.45
CA LEU A 71 -1.23 2.82 20.66
C LEU A 71 -2.34 3.88 20.64
N VAL A 72 -2.31 4.86 21.55
CA VAL A 72 -3.24 6.01 21.53
C VAL A 72 -2.94 6.91 20.33
N HIS A 73 -1.66 7.11 20.03
CA HIS A 73 -1.21 7.95 18.92
C HIS A 73 -1.01 7.15 17.63
N TRP A 74 -0.72 5.86 17.76
CA TRP A 74 -0.43 4.93 16.65
C TRP A 74 -1.29 3.69 16.74
N PRO A 75 -2.60 3.80 16.42
CA PRO A 75 -3.50 2.65 16.44
C PRO A 75 -3.04 1.54 15.52
N ALA A 76 -3.04 0.31 16.03
CA ALA A 76 -2.69 -0.88 15.25
C ALA A 76 -3.71 -1.10 14.12
N ILE A 77 -3.24 -1.39 12.91
CA ILE A 77 -4.11 -1.84 11.81
C ILE A 77 -4.36 -3.33 12.00
N THR A 78 -5.64 -3.72 12.10
CA THR A 78 -6.05 -5.11 12.36
C THR A 78 -6.96 -5.63 11.26
N SER A 79 -6.92 -6.95 11.01
CA SER A 79 -7.89 -7.64 10.17
C SER A 79 -8.94 -8.33 11.02
N LYS A 80 -10.14 -8.51 10.46
CA LYS A 80 -11.20 -9.34 11.07
C LYS A 80 -10.92 -10.84 10.95
N THR A 81 -10.01 -11.24 10.08
CA THR A 81 -9.68 -12.62 9.75
C THR A 81 -8.18 -12.89 9.81
N ALA A 82 -7.80 -14.14 9.91
CA ALA A 82 -6.40 -14.55 9.84
C ALA A 82 -5.77 -14.34 8.45
N THR A 83 -6.59 -14.14 7.43
CA THR A 83 -6.14 -13.85 6.05
C THR A 83 -6.69 -12.50 5.63
N PRO A 84 -5.91 -11.41 5.74
CA PRO A 84 -6.33 -10.08 5.35
C PRO A 84 -6.70 -10.00 3.88
N VAL A 85 -7.77 -9.25 3.57
CA VAL A 85 -8.14 -8.90 2.20
C VAL A 85 -7.36 -7.67 1.78
N VAL A 86 -6.59 -7.76 0.69
CA VAL A 86 -5.69 -6.70 0.23
C VAL A 86 -5.89 -6.38 -1.24
N ASP A 87 -5.77 -5.09 -1.60
CA ASP A 87 -5.86 -4.60 -2.98
C ASP A 87 -4.63 -3.73 -3.31
N GLY A 88 -3.95 -4.06 -4.41
CA GLY A 88 -2.78 -3.32 -4.92
C GLY A 88 -1.51 -3.42 -4.07
N VAL A 89 -1.52 -4.13 -2.93
CA VAL A 89 -0.34 -4.36 -2.08
C VAL A 89 0.46 -5.53 -2.65
N THR A 90 1.74 -5.31 -2.96
CA THR A 90 2.63 -6.34 -3.52
C THR A 90 3.55 -6.98 -2.46
N ALA A 91 3.59 -6.41 -1.27
CA ALA A 91 4.31 -6.95 -0.11
C ALA A 91 3.64 -8.21 0.45
N LYS A 92 4.41 -9.02 1.19
CA LYS A 92 3.86 -10.16 1.93
C LYS A 92 3.02 -9.65 3.12
N VAL A 93 1.74 -10.05 3.15
CA VAL A 93 0.79 -9.70 4.23
C VAL A 93 0.52 -10.92 5.10
N SER A 94 0.42 -10.72 6.40
CA SER A 94 0.04 -11.72 7.41
C SER A 94 -0.52 -11.02 8.64
N VAL A 95 -0.87 -11.76 9.69
CA VAL A 95 -1.32 -11.20 10.98
C VAL A 95 -0.56 -11.79 12.15
N ILE A 96 -0.53 -11.08 13.28
CA ILE A 96 -0.10 -11.60 14.58
C ILE A 96 -1.24 -12.45 15.12
N PRO A 97 -1.02 -13.76 15.42
CA PRO A 97 -2.05 -14.61 16.01
C PRO A 97 -2.58 -14.02 17.33
N GLY A 98 -3.89 -14.05 17.50
CA GLY A 98 -4.57 -13.55 18.71
C GLY A 98 -4.92 -12.08 18.69
N SER A 99 -4.03 -11.16 18.27
CA SER A 99 -4.33 -9.74 18.14
C SER A 99 -4.91 -9.36 16.77
N ASN A 100 -4.68 -10.20 15.75
CA ASN A 100 -5.00 -9.95 14.36
C ASN A 100 -4.39 -8.64 13.80
N GLN A 101 -3.37 -8.08 14.46
CA GLN A 101 -2.64 -6.95 13.92
C GLN A 101 -1.96 -7.36 12.61
N ILE A 102 -2.12 -6.55 11.58
CA ILE A 102 -1.57 -6.83 10.25
C ILE A 102 -0.05 -6.60 10.27
N LEU A 103 0.64 -7.51 9.58
CA LEU A 103 2.07 -7.47 9.34
C LEU A 103 2.34 -7.29 7.84
N ILE A 104 3.21 -6.37 7.49
CA ILE A 104 3.80 -6.25 6.15
C ILE A 104 5.25 -6.70 6.22
N ASN A 105 5.63 -7.69 5.39
CA ASN A 105 6.96 -8.31 5.42
C ASN A 105 7.38 -8.79 6.83
N GLY A 106 6.39 -9.18 7.66
CA GLY A 106 6.59 -9.65 9.03
C GLY A 106 6.78 -8.54 10.08
N ARG A 107 6.55 -7.27 9.75
CA ARG A 107 6.62 -6.12 10.66
C ARG A 107 5.21 -5.57 10.90
N PRO A 108 4.81 -5.30 12.16
CA PRO A 108 3.53 -4.67 12.50
C PRO A 108 3.33 -3.31 11.81
N ILE A 109 2.07 -2.99 11.50
CA ILE A 109 1.72 -1.70 10.87
C ILE A 109 0.64 -0.98 11.66
N TYR A 110 0.64 0.36 11.52
CA TYR A 110 -0.17 1.29 12.30
C TYR A 110 -0.74 2.41 11.44
N THR A 111 -1.82 3.04 11.89
CA THR A 111 -2.22 4.38 11.45
C THR A 111 -1.64 5.43 12.40
N PHE A 112 -1.69 6.71 12.01
CA PHE A 112 -1.34 7.82 12.88
C PHE A 112 -2.60 8.61 13.27
N ALA A 113 -2.82 8.83 14.56
CA ALA A 113 -4.01 9.56 15.05
C ALA A 113 -4.05 11.04 14.61
N GLY A 114 -2.90 11.60 14.23
CA GLY A 114 -2.81 12.96 13.66
C GLY A 114 -3.16 13.04 12.17
N ASP A 115 -3.33 11.91 11.47
CA ASP A 115 -3.88 11.87 10.11
C ASP A 115 -5.42 11.84 10.22
N GLN A 116 -6.07 12.94 9.87
CA GLN A 116 -7.53 13.09 10.00
C GLN A 116 -8.27 12.93 8.67
N SER A 117 -7.54 12.81 7.57
CA SER A 117 -8.08 12.68 6.23
C SER A 117 -7.23 11.77 5.37
N VAL A 118 -7.86 11.11 4.40
CA VAL A 118 -7.21 10.28 3.39
C VAL A 118 -6.13 11.11 2.66
N GLY A 119 -4.98 10.47 2.40
CA GLY A 119 -3.84 11.09 1.72
C GLY A 119 -2.90 11.89 2.63
N GLN A 120 -3.24 12.10 3.91
CA GLN A 120 -2.34 12.71 4.88
C GLN A 120 -1.22 11.73 5.27
N THR A 121 -0.04 12.30 5.55
CA THR A 121 1.17 11.61 5.97
C THR A 121 1.89 12.36 7.08
N ASN A 122 1.11 12.93 8.03
CA ASN A 122 1.65 13.76 9.11
C ASN A 122 2.52 12.96 10.10
N GLY A 123 2.40 11.63 10.06
CA GLY A 123 3.22 10.71 10.85
C GLY A 123 4.62 10.48 10.30
N GLN A 124 4.89 10.92 9.06
CA GLN A 124 6.16 10.67 8.38
C GLN A 124 7.35 11.28 9.13
N GLY A 125 8.33 10.44 9.48
CA GLY A 125 9.58 10.86 10.12
C GLY A 125 9.45 11.21 11.59
N ILE A 126 8.30 11.07 12.25
CA ILE A 126 8.13 11.36 13.66
C ILE A 126 9.14 10.56 14.49
N GLY A 127 9.90 11.28 15.33
CA GLY A 127 10.94 10.71 16.20
C GLY A 127 12.08 10.00 15.45
N GLY A 128 12.14 10.10 14.11
CA GLY A 128 13.10 9.37 13.28
C GLY A 128 12.82 7.84 13.21
N VAL A 129 11.65 7.39 13.65
CA VAL A 129 11.32 5.96 13.77
C VAL A 129 10.00 5.56 13.13
N TRP A 130 9.18 6.52 12.67
CA TRP A 130 7.90 6.27 12.01
C TRP A 130 7.97 6.62 10.53
N TYR A 131 7.63 5.67 9.66
CA TYR A 131 7.74 5.88 8.21
C TYR A 131 6.57 5.26 7.46
N VAL A 132 6.07 6.01 6.48
CA VAL A 132 5.06 5.56 5.52
C VAL A 132 5.58 4.38 4.71
N ILE A 133 4.70 3.49 4.26
CA ILE A 133 5.03 2.22 3.62
C ILE A 133 4.61 2.25 2.15
N SER A 134 5.53 1.93 1.24
CA SER A 134 5.24 1.73 -0.19
C SER A 134 4.43 0.44 -0.41
N PRO A 135 3.74 0.26 -1.56
CA PRO A 135 3.02 -0.99 -1.88
C PRO A 135 3.88 -2.25 -1.83
N ALA A 136 5.19 -2.13 -2.04
CA ALA A 136 6.16 -3.22 -1.93
C ALA A 136 6.61 -3.50 -0.49
N GLY A 137 6.11 -2.75 0.50
CA GLY A 137 6.46 -2.93 1.90
C GLY A 137 7.82 -2.36 2.27
N VAL A 138 8.27 -1.33 1.56
CA VAL A 138 9.50 -0.57 1.86
C VAL A 138 9.12 0.71 2.58
N GLU A 139 9.86 1.06 3.63
CA GLU A 139 9.71 2.33 4.34
C GLU A 139 10.17 3.50 3.47
N LEU A 140 9.34 4.54 3.34
CA LEU A 140 9.65 5.74 2.57
C LEU A 140 10.48 6.73 3.42
N ASN A 141 11.71 6.35 3.74
CA ASN A 141 12.69 7.26 4.36
C ASN A 141 13.32 8.18 3.30
N ALA A 142 14.15 9.15 3.72
CA ALA A 142 14.76 10.12 2.81
C ALA A 142 15.55 9.47 1.66
N THR A 143 16.20 8.33 1.91
CA THR A 143 16.97 7.59 0.91
C THR A 143 16.07 6.96 -0.14
N GLU A 144 14.96 6.36 0.26
CA GLU A 144 14.01 5.73 -0.67
C GLU A 144 13.22 6.78 -1.47
N LEU A 145 12.83 7.91 -0.84
CA LEU A 145 12.19 9.03 -1.55
C LEU A 145 13.11 9.64 -2.61
N ALA A 146 14.42 9.74 -2.33
CA ALA A 146 15.40 10.20 -3.32
C ALA A 146 15.55 9.24 -4.50
N LYS A 147 15.48 7.93 -4.27
CA LYS A 147 15.51 6.90 -5.34
C LYS A 147 14.26 6.93 -6.21
N GLU A 148 13.08 7.09 -5.62
CA GLU A 148 11.81 7.17 -6.36
C GLU A 148 11.78 8.44 -7.23
N SER A 149 12.28 9.57 -6.73
CA SER A 149 12.40 10.83 -7.49
C SER A 149 13.40 10.74 -8.66
N ALA A 150 14.39 9.85 -8.58
CA ALA A 150 15.39 9.62 -9.63
C ALA A 150 14.94 8.62 -10.70
N LYS A 151 13.81 7.91 -10.50
CA LYS A 151 13.27 6.96 -11.48
C LYS A 151 12.53 7.72 -12.59
N PRO A 152 12.97 7.65 -13.88
CA PRO A 152 12.23 8.27 -14.98
C PRO A 152 10.85 7.61 -15.07
N SER A 153 9.81 8.47 -15.09
CA SER A 153 8.42 8.06 -15.34
C SER A 153 8.32 7.50 -16.76
N ALA A 154 8.50 6.21 -16.92
CA ALA A 154 8.25 5.51 -18.17
C ALA A 154 6.75 5.27 -18.32
N SER A 155 6.00 6.33 -18.63
CA SER A 155 4.67 6.25 -19.24
C SER A 155 4.84 6.36 -20.73
N THR A 156 5.10 5.26 -21.41
CA THR A 156 4.85 5.13 -22.85
C THR A 156 4.20 3.80 -23.10
N SER A 157 2.90 3.85 -23.30
CA SER A 157 2.12 2.81 -23.94
C SER A 157 2.69 2.55 -25.34
N PRO A 158 3.14 1.35 -25.70
CA PRO A 158 3.42 1.04 -27.09
C PRO A 158 2.10 0.65 -27.78
N THR A 159 1.69 1.47 -28.75
CA THR A 159 0.74 1.09 -29.80
C THR A 159 1.25 -0.16 -30.51
N PRO A 160 0.45 -1.24 -30.65
CA PRO A 160 0.87 -2.42 -31.39
C PRO A 160 0.78 -2.17 -32.90
N THR A 161 1.94 -1.99 -33.55
CA THR A 161 2.02 -2.10 -35.01
C THR A 161 2.12 -3.56 -35.39
N ILE A 162 1.06 -4.07 -36.00
CA ILE A 162 1.01 -5.42 -36.59
C ILE A 162 1.84 -5.40 -37.88
N THR A 163 2.93 -6.19 -37.93
CA THR A 163 3.57 -6.57 -39.21
C THR A 163 3.78 -8.06 -39.20
N HIS A 164 2.99 -8.73 -40.02
CA HIS A 164 3.15 -10.17 -40.36
C HIS A 164 4.41 -10.36 -41.21
N LYS A 165 5.32 -11.26 -40.81
CA LYS A 165 6.15 -12.00 -41.76
C LYS A 165 6.53 -13.37 -41.21
N ALA A 166 6.37 -14.36 -42.08
CA ALA A 166 6.41 -15.81 -41.86
C ALA A 166 7.79 -16.40 -41.55
N THR A 167 7.77 -17.44 -40.73
CA THR A 167 8.51 -18.71 -40.57
C THR A 167 9.88 -18.88 -41.28
N PRO A 168 10.87 -19.58 -40.65
CA PRO A 168 10.81 -21.03 -40.55
C PRO A 168 11.39 -21.64 -39.24
N LYS A 169 10.95 -22.86 -38.98
CA LYS A 169 11.23 -23.80 -37.91
C LYS A 169 12.66 -24.35 -37.94
N PRO A 170 13.36 -24.49 -36.81
CA PRO A 170 14.42 -25.49 -36.71
C PRO A 170 14.16 -26.54 -35.63
N LYS A 171 14.62 -27.73 -36.00
CA LYS A 171 14.55 -29.05 -35.42
C LYS A 171 14.96 -29.16 -33.96
N VAL A 172 14.19 -29.94 -33.22
CA VAL A 172 14.46 -30.47 -31.88
C VAL A 172 15.61 -31.47 -31.94
N LYS A 173 16.62 -31.26 -31.08
CA LYS A 173 17.64 -32.27 -30.79
C LYS A 173 17.46 -32.72 -29.34
N VAL A 174 16.97 -33.95 -29.20
CA VAL A 174 16.78 -34.65 -27.94
C VAL A 174 18.16 -35.02 -27.37
N THR A 175 18.46 -34.60 -26.16
CA THR A 175 19.58 -35.12 -25.38
C THR A 175 19.09 -35.73 -24.06
N LYS A 176 19.62 -36.92 -23.79
CA LYS A 176 19.22 -37.88 -22.75
C LYS A 176 19.38 -37.39 -21.32
N LYS A 177 18.41 -37.73 -20.48
CA LYS A 177 18.35 -37.59 -19.04
C LYS A 177 19.39 -38.45 -18.31
N PRO A 178 20.16 -37.92 -17.34
CA PRO A 178 20.97 -38.76 -16.44
C PRO A 178 20.13 -39.32 -15.28
N LYS A 179 20.49 -40.55 -14.89
CA LYS A 179 19.87 -41.42 -13.87
C LYS A 179 20.22 -40.96 -12.44
N PRO A 180 19.32 -41.02 -11.44
CA PRO A 180 19.62 -40.62 -10.08
C PRO A 180 20.47 -41.67 -9.34
N LYS A 181 21.52 -41.22 -8.63
CA LYS A 181 22.31 -42.03 -7.69
C LYS A 181 21.56 -42.19 -6.35
N LYS A 182 21.48 -43.43 -5.86
CA LYS A 182 21.03 -43.84 -4.52
C LYS A 182 21.95 -43.20 -3.48
N SER A 183 21.36 -42.51 -2.48
CA SER A 183 22.04 -42.11 -1.26
C SER A 183 21.66 -43.08 -0.15
N THR A 184 22.66 -43.72 0.46
CA THR A 184 22.63 -44.65 1.57
C THR A 184 22.29 -43.93 2.87
N ALA A 185 21.30 -44.45 3.57
CA ALA A 185 20.97 -44.09 4.95
C ALA A 185 22.11 -44.48 5.90
N HIS A 186 22.54 -43.52 6.73
CA HIS A 186 23.33 -43.81 7.93
C HIS A 186 22.44 -43.53 9.15
N SER A 187 22.11 -44.64 9.80
CA SER A 187 21.49 -44.70 11.15
C SER A 187 22.59 -44.42 12.17
N TYR A 188 22.36 -43.46 13.05
CA TYR A 188 23.11 -43.36 14.32
C TYR A 188 22.11 -43.44 15.49
N TYR A 189 22.05 -44.63 16.09
CA TYR A 189 21.60 -44.91 17.45
C TYR A 189 22.80 -44.76 18.37
N GLY A 190 22.64 -44.16 19.56
CA GLY A 190 23.63 -44.33 20.62
C GLY A 190 23.55 -43.26 21.72
N ARG A 191 22.84 -43.62 22.77
CA ARG A 191 22.93 -43.33 24.21
C ARG A 191 22.60 -41.91 24.68
#